data_3d277dd2d42392047a8039d992109be7
#
_entry.id   3d277dd2d42392047a8039d992109be7
#
_cell.length_a   1.000
_cell.length_b   1.000
_cell.length_c   1.000
_cell.angle_alpha   90.00
_cell.angle_beta   90.00
_cell.angle_gamma   90.00
#
_symmetry.space_group_name_H-M   'P 1'
#
loop_
_entity.id
_entity.type
_entity.pdbx_description
1 polymer ?
#
loop_
_entity_poly.entity_id
_entity_poly.type
_entity_poly.pdbx_seq_one_letter_code
_entity_poly.pdbx_strand_id
1 'polypeptide(L)'
;TGLQTYYAAGGAALWTTESGYNVLGAYLQRQLPKAIAAGMPANQALQQLAAALPDQAAAQFTPGQAADAEALLSALYTASAFDAVATLGSVQGQGGKLLAALAKSKDPTRMVGQELPSFQMFWRLYAALPEYVLYYEQGGWPKVSGSEKIEPGDKSKRVREVKERLMVTGEVIALGGDPELYDADLELAVRQFQRNHGLNDDGVIGKRSIEEMNVSAEARLKQVLLNLDRMRADSPEYEDRYVFVNIPSTELRVIDGGVTTFQSKAIVGRVERKTPLLKSEIFQAKLNPDWSVPGKIAAIDMLKHELQDPGYFYKKNVRVYTSDGDLVD
;
A
#
# COMPACT_ATOMS: atom_id res chain seq x y z
N THR A 1 5.62 -25.97 -20.17
CA THR A 1 5.25 -24.94 -19.19
C THR A 1 4.97 -25.60 -17.85
N GLY A 2 5.06 -24.86 -16.71
CA GLY A 2 4.80 -25.39 -15.37
C GLY A 2 3.40 -26.00 -15.20
N LEU A 3 2.41 -25.50 -15.94
CA LEU A 3 1.06 -26.04 -16.07
C LEU A 3 1.05 -27.47 -16.64
N GLN A 4 1.71 -27.66 -17.78
CA GLN A 4 1.82 -28.99 -18.41
C GLN A 4 2.49 -29.98 -17.47
N THR A 5 3.50 -29.56 -16.73
CA THR A 5 4.18 -30.40 -15.75
C THR A 5 3.27 -30.85 -14.61
N TYR A 6 2.39 -29.96 -14.09
CA TYR A 6 1.46 -30.30 -13.02
C TYR A 6 0.44 -31.35 -13.45
N TYR A 7 -0.27 -31.12 -14.56
CA TYR A 7 -1.31 -32.03 -15.06
C TYR A 7 -0.74 -33.34 -15.65
N ALA A 8 0.41 -33.27 -16.33
CA ALA A 8 1.09 -34.48 -16.84
C ALA A 8 1.60 -35.40 -15.72
N ALA A 9 1.86 -34.83 -14.53
CA ALA A 9 2.20 -35.60 -13.32
C ALA A 9 0.97 -36.15 -12.56
N GLY A 10 -0.22 -36.07 -13.15
CA GLY A 10 -1.46 -36.56 -12.55
C GLY A 10 -2.08 -35.59 -11.53
N GLY A 11 -1.81 -34.29 -11.65
CA GLY A 11 -2.43 -33.26 -10.80
C GLY A 11 -3.96 -33.24 -10.99
N ALA A 12 -4.71 -33.21 -9.87
CA ALA A 12 -6.16 -33.17 -9.90
C ALA A 12 -6.68 -31.80 -10.38
N ALA A 13 -7.93 -31.75 -10.88
CA ALA A 13 -8.60 -30.50 -11.18
C ALA A 13 -8.73 -29.65 -9.91
N LEU A 14 -8.33 -28.38 -10.00
CA LEU A 14 -8.28 -27.45 -8.88
C LEU A 14 -9.49 -26.51 -8.83
N TRP A 15 -10.06 -26.19 -10.00
CA TRP A 15 -11.01 -25.10 -10.18
C TRP A 15 -12.40 -25.54 -10.59
N THR A 16 -12.51 -26.76 -11.17
CA THR A 16 -13.74 -27.23 -11.79
C THR A 16 -14.16 -28.61 -11.27
N THR A 17 -15.42 -28.91 -11.48
CA THR A 17 -16.06 -30.23 -11.36
C THR A 17 -16.71 -30.59 -12.69
N GLU A 18 -17.27 -31.78 -12.83
CA GLU A 18 -18.05 -32.18 -14.00
C GLU A 18 -19.27 -31.29 -14.27
N SER A 19 -19.76 -30.58 -13.22
CA SER A 19 -20.96 -29.73 -13.30
C SER A 19 -20.69 -28.23 -13.34
N GLY A 20 -19.41 -27.77 -13.29
CA GLY A 20 -19.09 -26.36 -13.31
C GLY A 20 -17.89 -25.99 -12.42
N TYR A 21 -17.79 -24.74 -12.03
CA TYR A 21 -16.76 -24.31 -11.09
C TYR A 21 -16.98 -24.91 -9.69
N ASN A 22 -15.92 -25.38 -9.08
CA ASN A 22 -15.95 -25.64 -7.65
C ASN A 22 -15.87 -24.32 -6.85
N VAL A 23 -15.88 -24.41 -5.52
CA VAL A 23 -15.83 -23.21 -4.64
C VAL A 23 -14.61 -22.34 -4.93
N LEU A 24 -13.46 -22.95 -5.19
CA LEU A 24 -12.21 -22.25 -5.45
C LEU A 24 -12.21 -21.57 -6.83
N GLY A 25 -12.70 -22.24 -7.86
CA GLY A 25 -12.84 -21.69 -9.20
C GLY A 25 -13.81 -20.51 -9.25
N ALA A 26 -14.96 -20.64 -8.58
CA ALA A 26 -15.92 -19.55 -8.42
C ALA A 26 -15.34 -18.37 -7.62
N TYR A 27 -14.49 -18.63 -6.63
CA TYR A 27 -13.80 -17.59 -5.90
C TYR A 27 -12.80 -16.84 -6.79
N LEU A 28 -11.92 -17.54 -7.51
CA LEU A 28 -10.96 -16.95 -8.43
C LEU A 28 -11.65 -16.11 -9.52
N GLN A 29 -12.73 -16.63 -10.10
CA GLN A 29 -13.51 -15.92 -11.11
C GLN A 29 -14.06 -14.58 -10.59
N ARG A 30 -14.49 -14.51 -9.34
CA ARG A 30 -14.95 -13.25 -8.71
C ARG A 30 -13.81 -12.32 -8.31
N GLN A 31 -12.66 -12.85 -7.90
CA GLN A 31 -11.53 -12.03 -7.44
C GLN A 31 -10.76 -11.40 -8.59
N LEU A 32 -10.62 -12.08 -9.72
CA LEU A 32 -9.86 -11.58 -10.84
C LEU A 32 -10.33 -10.22 -11.38
N PRO A 33 -11.64 -9.99 -11.64
CA PRO A 33 -12.13 -8.68 -12.04
C PRO A 33 -11.88 -7.59 -10.98
N LYS A 34 -12.01 -7.94 -9.69
CA LYS A 34 -11.73 -7.02 -8.59
C LYS A 34 -10.24 -6.62 -8.53
N ALA A 35 -9.33 -7.58 -8.71
CA ALA A 35 -7.91 -7.31 -8.75
C ALA A 35 -7.52 -6.44 -9.96
N ILE A 36 -8.10 -6.71 -11.14
CA ILE A 36 -7.91 -5.89 -12.34
C ILE A 36 -8.44 -4.47 -12.11
N ALA A 37 -9.64 -4.32 -11.56
CA ALA A 37 -10.22 -3.01 -11.22
C ALA A 37 -9.39 -2.27 -10.16
N ALA A 38 -8.76 -3.00 -9.25
CA ALA A 38 -7.84 -2.45 -8.26
C ALA A 38 -6.47 -2.05 -8.84
N GLY A 39 -6.20 -2.32 -10.12
CA GLY A 39 -4.97 -1.92 -10.80
C GLY A 39 -3.96 -3.04 -11.00
N MET A 40 -4.37 -4.31 -10.88
CA MET A 40 -3.50 -5.43 -11.26
C MET A 40 -3.04 -5.25 -12.71
N PRO A 41 -1.73 -5.35 -13.01
CA PRO A 41 -1.25 -5.32 -14.38
C PRO A 41 -1.90 -6.45 -15.18
N ALA A 42 -2.77 -6.11 -16.11
CA ALA A 42 -3.44 -7.05 -16.99
C ALA A 42 -3.03 -6.74 -18.42
N ASN A 43 -2.11 -7.53 -18.96
CA ASN A 43 -1.79 -7.47 -20.39
C ASN A 43 -2.99 -7.97 -21.22
N GLN A 44 -2.96 -7.69 -22.52
CA GLN A 44 -4.05 -8.05 -23.42
C GLN A 44 -4.37 -9.56 -23.38
N ALA A 45 -3.37 -10.42 -23.21
CA ALA A 45 -3.55 -11.86 -23.12
C ALA A 45 -4.33 -12.26 -21.85
N LEU A 46 -4.01 -11.66 -20.71
CA LEU A 46 -4.73 -11.92 -19.44
C LEU A 46 -6.19 -11.46 -19.53
N GLN A 47 -6.44 -10.30 -20.15
CA GLN A 47 -7.81 -9.80 -20.36
C GLN A 47 -8.61 -10.71 -21.31
N GLN A 48 -8.00 -11.20 -22.39
CA GLN A 48 -8.63 -12.15 -23.31
C GLN A 48 -8.93 -13.49 -22.65
N LEU A 49 -8.00 -14.01 -21.83
CA LEU A 49 -8.21 -15.24 -21.07
C LEU A 49 -9.34 -15.07 -20.04
N ALA A 50 -9.39 -13.94 -19.34
CA ALA A 50 -10.47 -13.65 -18.39
C ALA A 50 -11.84 -13.55 -19.07
N ALA A 51 -11.90 -12.94 -20.26
CA ALA A 51 -13.12 -12.82 -21.05
C ALA A 51 -13.58 -14.17 -21.68
N ALA A 52 -12.67 -15.12 -21.85
CA ALA A 52 -12.97 -16.45 -22.37
C ALA A 52 -13.51 -17.43 -21.32
N LEU A 53 -13.51 -17.06 -20.04
CA LEU A 53 -14.07 -17.90 -18.97
C LEU A 53 -15.58 -18.08 -19.17
N PRO A 54 -16.10 -19.33 -19.07
CA PRO A 54 -17.53 -19.57 -19.08
C PRO A 54 -18.26 -18.80 -17.96
N ASP A 55 -19.50 -18.35 -18.23
CA ASP A 55 -20.31 -17.68 -17.23
C ASP A 55 -20.64 -18.63 -16.07
N GLN A 56 -20.58 -18.12 -14.85
CA GLN A 56 -20.94 -18.85 -13.62
C GLN A 56 -22.41 -19.27 -13.61
N ALA A 57 -23.28 -18.58 -14.36
CA ALA A 57 -24.70 -18.90 -14.52
C ALA A 57 -24.96 -20.07 -15.48
N ALA A 58 -23.98 -20.57 -16.23
CA ALA A 58 -24.13 -21.75 -17.05
C ALA A 58 -24.36 -22.98 -16.17
N ALA A 59 -25.55 -23.55 -16.24
CA ALA A 59 -26.07 -24.54 -15.29
C ALA A 59 -25.31 -25.88 -15.26
N GLN A 60 -24.57 -26.21 -16.32
CA GLN A 60 -23.66 -27.38 -16.38
C GLN A 60 -22.59 -27.16 -17.45
N PHE A 61 -21.36 -27.50 -17.13
CA PHE A 61 -20.28 -27.55 -18.12
C PHE A 61 -20.33 -28.84 -18.93
N THR A 62 -20.06 -28.74 -20.21
CA THR A 62 -19.62 -29.93 -20.97
C THR A 62 -18.21 -30.33 -20.50
N PRO A 63 -17.78 -31.59 -20.68
CA PRO A 63 -16.41 -31.99 -20.32
C PRO A 63 -15.33 -31.13 -20.96
N GLY A 64 -15.55 -30.65 -22.20
CA GLY A 64 -14.65 -29.72 -22.89
C GLY A 64 -14.59 -28.35 -22.19
N GLN A 65 -15.74 -27.78 -21.83
CA GLN A 65 -15.79 -26.50 -21.11
C GLN A 65 -15.14 -26.58 -19.73
N ALA A 66 -15.32 -27.68 -19.00
CA ALA A 66 -14.67 -27.90 -17.72
C ALA A 66 -13.13 -27.95 -17.87
N ALA A 67 -12.62 -28.65 -18.89
CA ALA A 67 -11.19 -28.73 -19.18
C ALA A 67 -10.61 -27.37 -19.60
N ASP A 68 -11.31 -26.61 -20.44
CA ASP A 68 -10.91 -25.28 -20.87
C ASP A 68 -10.91 -24.29 -19.69
N ALA A 69 -11.96 -24.30 -18.86
CA ALA A 69 -12.05 -23.48 -17.66
C ALA A 69 -10.92 -23.79 -16.65
N GLU A 70 -10.61 -25.08 -16.45
CA GLU A 70 -9.51 -25.54 -15.59
C GLU A 70 -8.17 -25.00 -16.07
N ALA A 71 -7.90 -25.12 -17.38
CA ALA A 71 -6.67 -24.64 -17.99
C ALA A 71 -6.56 -23.10 -17.93
N LEU A 72 -7.66 -22.39 -18.22
CA LEU A 72 -7.72 -20.92 -18.18
C LEU A 72 -7.51 -20.38 -16.78
N LEU A 73 -8.19 -20.91 -15.75
CA LEU A 73 -8.04 -20.47 -14.37
C LEU A 73 -6.64 -20.78 -13.83
N SER A 74 -6.07 -21.92 -14.19
CA SER A 74 -4.69 -22.26 -13.84
C SER A 74 -3.69 -21.31 -14.50
N ALA A 75 -3.90 -20.94 -15.75
CA ALA A 75 -3.08 -19.97 -16.46
C ALA A 75 -3.19 -18.58 -15.84
N LEU A 76 -4.41 -18.13 -15.53
CA LEU A 76 -4.69 -16.85 -14.88
C LEU A 76 -4.05 -16.77 -13.50
N TYR A 77 -4.25 -17.79 -12.66
CA TYR A 77 -3.68 -17.83 -11.31
C TYR A 77 -2.16 -17.84 -11.33
N THR A 78 -1.56 -18.66 -12.19
CA THR A 78 -0.10 -18.71 -12.31
C THR A 78 0.48 -17.43 -12.90
N ALA A 79 -0.16 -16.82 -13.91
CA ALA A 79 0.29 -15.56 -14.48
C ALA A 79 0.26 -14.43 -13.43
N SER A 80 -0.84 -14.29 -12.69
CA SER A 80 -0.98 -13.25 -11.66
C SER A 80 0.03 -13.40 -10.51
N ALA A 81 0.32 -14.64 -10.09
CA ALA A 81 1.31 -14.91 -9.04
C ALA A 81 2.76 -14.71 -9.54
N PHE A 82 3.02 -14.88 -10.84
CA PHE A 82 4.38 -14.84 -11.40
C PHE A 82 4.83 -13.48 -11.90
N ASP A 83 3.94 -12.59 -12.33
CA ASP A 83 4.33 -11.22 -12.64
C ASP A 83 4.97 -10.53 -11.44
N ALA A 84 4.56 -10.90 -10.22
CA ALA A 84 5.16 -10.42 -8.99
C ALA A 84 6.60 -10.93 -8.76
N VAL A 85 6.92 -12.15 -9.19
CA VAL A 85 8.21 -12.81 -8.93
C VAL A 85 9.15 -12.71 -10.14
N ALA A 86 8.63 -12.54 -11.35
CA ALA A 86 9.43 -12.41 -12.58
C ALA A 86 10.41 -11.22 -12.56
N THR A 87 10.07 -10.19 -11.78
CA THR A 87 10.93 -9.02 -11.55
C THR A 87 12.19 -9.35 -10.73
N LEU A 88 12.23 -10.50 -10.03
CA LEU A 88 13.34 -10.91 -9.16
C LEU A 88 14.25 -12.01 -9.72
N GLY A 89 14.09 -12.35 -10.99
CA GLY A 89 14.99 -13.29 -11.70
C GLY A 89 14.80 -14.78 -11.33
N SER A 90 14.52 -15.61 -12.33
CA SER A 90 14.39 -17.08 -12.31
C SER A 90 13.02 -17.68 -11.99
N VAL A 91 12.03 -17.49 -12.87
CA VAL A 91 10.66 -18.02 -12.68
C VAL A 91 10.26 -19.11 -13.67
N GLN A 92 11.14 -19.53 -14.56
CA GLN A 92 10.81 -20.63 -15.47
C GLN A 92 10.60 -21.94 -14.69
N GLY A 93 9.38 -22.47 -14.73
CA GLY A 93 9.03 -23.78 -14.16
C GLY A 93 8.34 -23.78 -12.79
N GLN A 94 8.09 -22.66 -12.15
CA GLN A 94 7.49 -22.64 -10.82
C GLN A 94 5.95 -22.75 -10.78
N GLY A 95 5.25 -22.53 -11.90
CA GLY A 95 3.77 -22.63 -11.97
C GLY A 95 3.23 -23.96 -11.48
N GLY A 96 3.87 -25.06 -11.86
CA GLY A 96 3.49 -26.39 -11.38
C GLY A 96 3.68 -26.57 -9.87
N LYS A 97 4.69 -25.93 -9.27
CA LYS A 97 4.91 -25.95 -7.82
C LYS A 97 3.85 -25.17 -7.08
N LEU A 98 3.44 -24.01 -7.64
CA LEU A 98 2.38 -23.18 -7.08
C LEU A 98 1.04 -23.93 -7.09
N LEU A 99 0.66 -24.56 -8.20
CA LEU A 99 -0.56 -25.38 -8.28
C LEU A 99 -0.50 -26.58 -7.33
N ALA A 100 0.64 -27.24 -7.21
CA ALA A 100 0.84 -28.33 -6.26
C ALA A 100 0.76 -27.85 -4.80
N ALA A 101 1.22 -26.66 -4.51
CA ALA A 101 1.06 -26.05 -3.18
C ALA A 101 -0.40 -25.69 -2.89
N LEU A 102 -1.11 -25.14 -3.88
CA LEU A 102 -2.54 -24.84 -3.78
C LEU A 102 -3.36 -26.11 -3.54
N ALA A 103 -3.08 -27.19 -4.27
CA ALA A 103 -3.74 -28.50 -4.12
C ALA A 103 -3.59 -29.10 -2.70
N LYS A 104 -2.47 -28.79 -2.02
CA LYS A 104 -2.17 -29.28 -0.68
C LYS A 104 -2.55 -28.29 0.42
N SER A 105 -3.02 -27.10 0.07
CA SER A 105 -3.36 -26.05 1.02
C SER A 105 -4.56 -26.44 1.90
N LYS A 106 -4.48 -26.13 3.19
CA LYS A 106 -5.62 -26.26 4.12
C LYS A 106 -6.65 -25.14 3.91
N ASP A 107 -6.23 -24.02 3.34
CA ASP A 107 -7.07 -22.86 3.02
C ASP A 107 -6.69 -22.32 1.64
N PRO A 108 -7.14 -23.00 0.57
CA PRO A 108 -6.81 -22.61 -0.79
C PRO A 108 -7.45 -21.26 -1.20
N THR A 109 -8.60 -20.92 -0.64
CA THR A 109 -9.29 -19.65 -0.90
C THR A 109 -8.47 -18.47 -0.41
N ARG A 110 -7.94 -18.57 0.81
CA ARG A 110 -7.03 -17.56 1.35
C ARG A 110 -5.76 -17.43 0.50
N MET A 111 -5.19 -18.55 0.07
CA MET A 111 -4.00 -18.54 -0.77
C MET A 111 -4.25 -17.81 -2.10
N VAL A 112 -5.37 -18.06 -2.77
CA VAL A 112 -5.77 -17.35 -3.98
C VAL A 112 -5.97 -15.84 -3.69
N GLY A 113 -6.64 -15.49 -2.61
CA GLY A 113 -6.85 -14.09 -2.22
C GLY A 113 -5.56 -13.33 -1.93
N GLN A 114 -4.56 -14.02 -1.36
CA GLN A 114 -3.22 -13.43 -1.13
C GLN A 114 -2.45 -13.15 -2.42
N GLU A 115 -2.63 -13.97 -3.46
CA GLU A 115 -2.01 -13.75 -4.77
C GLU A 115 -2.77 -12.70 -5.61
N LEU A 116 -4.05 -12.46 -5.32
CA LEU A 116 -4.93 -11.54 -6.03
C LEU A 116 -5.60 -10.54 -5.07
N PRO A 117 -4.83 -9.68 -4.40
CA PRO A 117 -5.43 -8.67 -3.52
C PRO A 117 -6.39 -7.76 -4.28
N SER A 118 -7.58 -7.53 -3.71
CA SER A 118 -8.62 -6.70 -4.33
C SER A 118 -8.50 -5.21 -3.99
N PHE A 119 -7.38 -4.76 -3.43
CA PHE A 119 -7.22 -3.37 -3.01
C PHE A 119 -6.12 -2.63 -3.79
N GLN A 120 -6.45 -1.43 -4.22
CA GLN A 120 -5.65 -0.62 -5.14
C GLN A 120 -4.25 -0.30 -4.62
N MET A 121 -4.08 -0.10 -3.31
CA MET A 121 -2.77 0.24 -2.74
C MET A 121 -1.71 -0.84 -2.95
N PHE A 122 -2.10 -2.12 -2.90
CA PHE A 122 -1.20 -3.22 -3.22
C PHE A 122 -0.66 -3.08 -4.64
N TRP A 123 -1.55 -2.92 -5.62
CA TRP A 123 -1.17 -2.86 -7.03
C TRP A 123 -0.40 -1.58 -7.39
N ARG A 124 -0.69 -0.47 -6.73
CA ARG A 124 0.11 0.76 -6.87
C ARG A 124 1.54 0.56 -6.35
N LEU A 125 1.69 -0.08 -5.19
CA LEU A 125 3.02 -0.39 -4.65
C LEU A 125 3.73 -1.42 -5.51
N TYR A 126 3.01 -2.42 -6.01
CA TYR A 126 3.51 -3.44 -6.93
C TYR A 126 4.00 -2.82 -8.23
N ALA A 127 3.26 -1.88 -8.81
CA ALA A 127 3.65 -1.18 -10.04
C ALA A 127 4.93 -0.34 -9.89
N ALA A 128 5.27 0.08 -8.67
CA ALA A 128 6.52 0.78 -8.38
C ALA A 128 7.73 -0.18 -8.24
N LEU A 129 7.52 -1.48 -8.02
CA LEU A 129 8.59 -2.43 -7.75
C LEU A 129 9.66 -2.49 -8.86
N PRO A 130 9.34 -2.56 -10.17
CA PRO A 130 10.33 -2.59 -11.24
C PRO A 130 11.28 -1.39 -11.21
N GLU A 131 10.77 -0.21 -10.89
CA GLU A 131 11.55 1.02 -10.79
C GLU A 131 12.56 0.95 -9.63
N TYR A 132 12.14 0.48 -8.46
CA TYR A 132 13.05 0.31 -7.31
C TYR A 132 14.08 -0.81 -7.54
N VAL A 133 13.74 -1.87 -8.28
CA VAL A 133 14.71 -2.89 -8.72
C VAL A 133 15.74 -2.25 -9.64
N LEU A 134 15.32 -1.45 -10.62
CA LEU A 134 16.22 -0.76 -11.54
C LEU A 134 17.17 0.19 -10.78
N TYR A 135 16.67 0.98 -9.85
CA TYR A 135 17.50 1.84 -9.01
C TYR A 135 18.55 1.03 -8.24
N TYR A 136 18.15 -0.10 -7.67
CA TYR A 136 19.08 -0.97 -6.95
C TYR A 136 20.15 -1.57 -7.87
N GLU A 137 19.80 -2.08 -9.05
CA GLU A 137 20.71 -2.69 -10.03
C GLU A 137 21.69 -1.67 -10.61
N GLN A 138 21.28 -0.41 -10.73
CA GLN A 138 22.15 0.70 -11.16
C GLN A 138 23.08 1.22 -10.07
N GLY A 139 23.06 0.62 -8.88
CA GLY A 139 23.91 1.04 -7.74
C GLY A 139 23.28 2.12 -6.86
N GLY A 140 22.01 2.47 -7.08
CA GLY A 140 21.26 3.43 -6.30
C GLY A 140 21.51 4.88 -6.73
N TRP A 141 21.39 5.79 -5.79
CA TRP A 141 21.52 7.22 -5.99
C TRP A 141 22.63 7.85 -5.13
N PRO A 142 23.19 9.00 -5.54
CA PRO A 142 24.23 9.71 -4.80
C PRO A 142 23.68 10.19 -3.45
N LYS A 143 24.58 10.31 -2.47
CA LYS A 143 24.26 10.86 -1.15
C LYS A 143 24.44 12.37 -1.15
N VAL A 144 23.56 13.05 -0.44
CA VAL A 144 23.70 14.47 -0.10
C VAL A 144 24.58 14.60 1.15
N SER A 145 25.67 15.36 1.05
CA SER A 145 26.63 15.53 2.13
C SER A 145 26.18 16.57 3.18
N GLY A 146 26.79 16.50 4.38
CA GLY A 146 26.54 17.45 5.46
C GLY A 146 25.15 17.32 6.10
N SER A 147 24.88 18.19 7.04
CA SER A 147 23.60 18.23 7.79
C SER A 147 23.01 19.63 7.94
N GLU A 148 23.76 20.65 7.49
CA GLU A 148 23.32 22.04 7.56
C GLU A 148 22.17 22.28 6.60
N LYS A 149 21.29 23.19 7.00
CA LYS A 149 20.13 23.61 6.22
C LYS A 149 20.55 24.20 4.87
N ILE A 150 19.77 23.93 3.82
CA ILE A 150 19.87 24.55 2.50
C ILE A 150 18.52 25.18 2.18
N GLU A 151 18.53 26.44 1.75
CA GLU A 151 17.33 27.25 1.50
C GLU A 151 17.29 27.74 0.03
N PRO A 152 16.11 28.09 -0.48
CA PRO A 152 15.99 28.75 -1.77
C PRO A 152 16.88 29.99 -1.89
N GLY A 153 17.63 30.08 -2.98
CA GLY A 153 18.63 31.12 -3.21
C GLY A 153 20.08 30.76 -2.80
N ASP A 154 20.26 29.69 -2.01
CA ASP A 154 21.61 29.23 -1.65
C ASP A 154 22.39 28.76 -2.88
N LYS A 155 23.72 28.97 -2.83
CA LYS A 155 24.63 28.48 -3.85
C LYS A 155 25.78 27.69 -3.24
N SER A 156 25.83 26.39 -3.57
CA SER A 156 26.86 25.49 -3.04
C SER A 156 26.95 24.17 -3.83
N LYS A 157 28.07 23.46 -3.66
CA LYS A 157 28.21 22.09 -4.19
C LYS A 157 27.15 21.14 -3.68
N ARG A 158 26.65 21.36 -2.46
CA ARG A 158 25.58 20.52 -1.87
C ARG A 158 24.25 20.69 -2.59
N VAL A 159 23.97 21.87 -3.16
CA VAL A 159 22.80 22.08 -4.01
C VAL A 159 22.88 21.20 -5.26
N ARG A 160 24.07 21.09 -5.86
CA ARG A 160 24.30 20.16 -6.98
C ARG A 160 24.05 18.72 -6.57
N GLU A 161 24.56 18.27 -5.41
CA GLU A 161 24.30 16.91 -4.89
C GLU A 161 22.80 16.63 -4.72
N VAL A 162 22.03 17.62 -4.25
CA VAL A 162 20.57 17.50 -4.15
C VAL A 162 19.94 17.39 -5.53
N LYS A 163 20.31 18.22 -6.50
CA LYS A 163 19.80 18.12 -7.88
C LYS A 163 20.10 16.76 -8.49
N GLU A 164 21.34 16.27 -8.37
CA GLU A 164 21.78 14.96 -8.86
C GLU A 164 20.99 13.82 -8.19
N ARG A 165 20.75 13.92 -6.88
CA ARG A 165 19.94 12.96 -6.12
C ARG A 165 18.50 12.90 -6.62
N LEU A 166 17.86 14.06 -6.79
CA LEU A 166 16.45 14.15 -7.21
C LEU A 166 16.25 13.85 -8.70
N MET A 167 17.32 13.96 -9.51
CA MET A 167 17.26 13.51 -10.92
C MET A 167 17.07 12.01 -11.05
N VAL A 168 17.67 11.22 -10.17
CA VAL A 168 17.54 9.75 -10.24
C VAL A 168 16.10 9.30 -10.03
N THR A 169 15.37 9.98 -9.15
CA THR A 169 13.96 9.67 -8.83
C THR A 169 12.94 10.53 -9.59
N GLY A 170 13.41 11.35 -10.52
CA GLY A 170 12.58 12.06 -11.48
C GLY A 170 11.92 13.35 -10.99
N GLU A 171 12.18 13.80 -9.75
CA GLU A 171 11.69 15.10 -9.28
C GLU A 171 12.41 16.26 -9.99
N VAL A 172 13.64 16.07 -10.43
CA VAL A 172 14.40 17.00 -11.29
C VAL A 172 14.59 16.36 -12.65
N ILE A 173 14.16 17.03 -13.73
CA ILE A 173 14.20 16.48 -15.10
C ILE A 173 15.58 16.73 -15.73
N ALA A 174 16.18 17.89 -15.48
CA ALA A 174 17.48 18.26 -16.03
C ALA A 174 18.22 19.25 -15.11
N LEU A 175 19.54 19.21 -15.13
CA LEU A 175 20.38 20.24 -14.50
C LEU A 175 20.42 21.49 -15.40
N GLY A 176 19.31 22.25 -15.41
CA GLY A 176 19.26 23.54 -16.12
C GLY A 176 19.95 24.65 -15.34
N GLY A 177 20.40 25.71 -16.03
CA GLY A 177 20.98 26.89 -15.40
C GLY A 177 22.27 26.62 -14.62
N ASP A 178 22.42 27.27 -13.46
CA ASP A 178 23.56 27.05 -12.55
C ASP A 178 23.28 25.81 -11.69
N PRO A 179 24.06 24.72 -11.84
CA PRO A 179 23.83 23.48 -11.09
C PRO A 179 24.03 23.62 -9.59
N GLU A 180 24.73 24.65 -9.12
CA GLU A 180 24.97 24.90 -7.71
C GLU A 180 24.02 25.90 -7.08
N LEU A 181 23.12 26.53 -7.88
CA LEU A 181 22.11 27.47 -7.40
C LEU A 181 20.82 26.75 -7.02
N TYR A 182 20.30 27.03 -5.83
CA TYR A 182 18.98 26.62 -5.40
C TYR A 182 17.93 27.56 -6.03
N ASP A 183 17.55 27.26 -7.26
CA ASP A 183 16.58 27.99 -8.06
C ASP A 183 15.13 27.56 -7.74
N ALA A 184 14.15 28.24 -8.36
CA ALA A 184 12.72 27.96 -8.17
C ALA A 184 12.32 26.55 -8.63
N ASP A 185 12.98 26.03 -9.68
CA ASP A 185 12.69 24.68 -10.17
C ASP A 185 13.11 23.62 -9.15
N LEU A 186 14.27 23.79 -8.52
CA LEU A 186 14.69 22.92 -7.42
C LEU A 186 13.77 23.05 -6.20
N GLU A 187 13.27 24.25 -5.89
CA GLU A 187 12.32 24.41 -4.78
C GLU A 187 11.05 23.58 -5.03
N LEU A 188 10.49 23.61 -6.22
CA LEU A 188 9.33 22.81 -6.60
C LEU A 188 9.60 21.31 -6.47
N ALA A 189 10.76 20.86 -6.94
CA ALA A 189 11.21 19.46 -6.83
C ALA A 189 11.38 19.02 -5.37
N VAL A 190 11.99 19.85 -4.54
CA VAL A 190 12.17 19.57 -3.10
C VAL A 190 10.82 19.51 -2.39
N ARG A 191 9.91 20.44 -2.64
CA ARG A 191 8.55 20.38 -2.09
C ARG A 191 7.82 19.11 -2.52
N GLN A 192 7.97 18.69 -3.78
CA GLN A 192 7.41 17.43 -4.25
C GLN A 192 8.02 16.24 -3.54
N PHE A 193 9.36 16.19 -3.41
CA PHE A 193 10.04 15.16 -2.63
C PHE A 193 9.55 15.11 -1.18
N GLN A 194 9.45 16.26 -0.53
CA GLN A 194 8.97 16.36 0.86
C GLN A 194 7.54 15.81 1.00
N ARG A 195 6.62 16.16 0.10
CA ARG A 195 5.24 15.61 0.08
C ARG A 195 5.24 14.09 -0.09
N ASN A 196 6.02 13.58 -1.05
CA ASN A 196 6.09 12.15 -1.33
C ASN A 196 6.64 11.34 -0.15
N HIS A 197 7.44 11.99 0.73
CA HIS A 197 8.08 11.35 1.87
C HIS A 197 7.46 11.73 3.23
N GLY A 198 6.28 12.37 3.23
CA GLY A 198 5.58 12.74 4.48
C GLY A 198 6.33 13.78 5.33
N LEU A 199 7.19 14.59 4.72
CA LEU A 199 7.88 15.69 5.33
C LEU A 199 7.04 16.98 5.23
N ASN A 200 7.45 18.02 5.99
CA ASN A 200 6.90 19.36 5.79
C ASN A 200 7.36 19.90 4.44
N ASP A 201 6.43 20.30 3.56
CA ASP A 201 6.70 20.73 2.20
C ASP A 201 6.99 22.24 2.09
N ASP A 202 7.89 22.72 2.94
CA ASP A 202 8.29 24.12 3.01
C ASP A 202 9.37 24.53 2.00
N GLY A 203 9.95 23.57 1.26
CA GLY A 203 11.05 23.79 0.34
C GLY A 203 12.40 23.96 1.04
N VAL A 204 12.48 23.84 2.35
CA VAL A 204 13.75 23.92 3.10
C VAL A 204 14.33 22.54 3.31
N ILE A 205 15.55 22.32 2.83
CA ILE A 205 16.26 21.04 2.99
C ILE A 205 16.93 21.03 4.36
N GLY A 206 16.19 20.60 5.38
CA GLY A 206 16.71 20.40 6.73
C GLY A 206 17.25 18.99 6.93
N LYS A 207 17.70 18.70 8.16
CA LYS A 207 18.27 17.41 8.57
C LYS A 207 17.38 16.23 8.15
N ARG A 208 16.07 16.30 8.40
CA ARG A 208 15.14 15.22 8.05
C ARG A 208 15.04 14.99 6.54
N SER A 209 15.05 16.05 5.73
CA SER A 209 15.05 15.94 4.27
C SER A 209 16.33 15.27 3.77
N ILE A 210 17.49 15.61 4.34
CA ILE A 210 18.77 14.99 4.00
C ILE A 210 18.80 13.52 4.41
N GLU A 211 18.34 13.18 5.61
CA GLU A 211 18.24 11.80 6.09
C GLU A 211 17.38 10.97 5.14
N GLU A 212 16.25 11.51 4.71
CA GLU A 212 15.30 10.83 3.81
C GLU A 212 15.85 10.68 2.39
N MET A 213 16.55 11.70 1.85
CA MET A 213 17.25 11.62 0.57
C MET A 213 18.35 10.55 0.59
N ASN A 214 18.97 10.34 1.73
CA ASN A 214 20.10 9.42 1.93
C ASN A 214 19.69 7.98 2.27
N VAL A 215 18.40 7.69 2.41
CA VAL A 215 17.92 6.30 2.50
C VAL A 215 18.28 5.60 1.19
N SER A 216 19.03 4.50 1.24
CA SER A 216 19.55 3.84 0.04
C SER A 216 18.44 3.19 -0.79
N ALA A 217 18.68 3.02 -2.10
CA ALA A 217 17.77 2.29 -3.00
C ALA A 217 17.52 0.85 -2.52
N GLU A 218 18.55 0.17 -1.99
CA GLU A 218 18.42 -1.14 -1.38
C GLU A 218 17.43 -1.13 -0.20
N ALA A 219 17.53 -0.14 0.69
CA ALA A 219 16.63 -0.03 1.83
C ALA A 219 15.19 0.24 1.38
N ARG A 220 14.99 1.07 0.34
CA ARG A 220 13.67 1.31 -0.27
C ARG A 220 13.10 0.07 -0.91
N LEU A 221 13.90 -0.65 -1.70
CA LEU A 221 13.46 -1.92 -2.30
C LEU A 221 13.03 -2.92 -1.22
N LYS A 222 13.81 -3.07 -0.15
CA LYS A 222 13.43 -3.92 1.00
C LYS A 222 12.12 -3.46 1.65
N GLN A 223 11.89 -2.14 1.78
CA GLN A 223 10.62 -1.61 2.30
C GLN A 223 9.44 -1.95 1.38
N VAL A 224 9.60 -1.81 0.05
CA VAL A 224 8.56 -2.16 -0.93
C VAL A 224 8.21 -3.64 -0.81
N LEU A 225 9.20 -4.53 -0.86
CA LEU A 225 9.01 -5.98 -0.77
C LEU A 225 8.33 -6.38 0.53
N LEU A 226 8.82 -5.87 1.68
CA LEU A 226 8.23 -6.16 2.99
C LEU A 226 6.77 -5.70 3.11
N ASN A 227 6.43 -4.55 2.53
CA ASN A 227 5.06 -4.07 2.58
C ASN A 227 4.14 -4.85 1.62
N LEU A 228 4.63 -5.26 0.45
CA LEU A 228 3.89 -6.18 -0.42
C LEU A 228 3.60 -7.51 0.28
N ASP A 229 4.57 -8.10 0.98
CA ASP A 229 4.38 -9.33 1.74
C ASP A 229 3.36 -9.15 2.87
N ARG A 230 3.42 -8.04 3.61
CA ARG A 230 2.44 -7.71 4.67
C ARG A 230 1.04 -7.55 4.10
N MET A 231 0.91 -6.83 2.99
CA MET A 231 -0.37 -6.60 2.33
C MET A 231 -0.97 -7.91 1.81
N ARG A 232 -0.15 -8.84 1.30
CA ARG A 232 -0.59 -10.19 0.92
C ARG A 232 -1.06 -11.00 2.13
N ALA A 233 -0.28 -10.98 3.21
CA ALA A 233 -0.61 -11.73 4.42
C ALA A 233 -1.93 -11.28 5.05
N ASP A 234 -2.18 -9.98 5.04
CA ASP A 234 -3.40 -9.38 5.59
C ASP A 234 -4.58 -9.47 4.62
N SER A 235 -4.32 -9.40 3.31
CA SER A 235 -5.27 -9.45 2.18
C SER A 235 -6.73 -9.10 2.57
N PRO A 236 -6.97 -7.88 3.10
CA PRO A 236 -8.30 -7.51 3.56
C PRO A 236 -9.24 -7.41 2.37
N GLU A 237 -10.41 -8.05 2.49
CA GLU A 237 -11.51 -7.76 1.58
C GLU A 237 -12.09 -6.40 1.99
N TYR A 238 -11.99 -5.43 1.09
CA TYR A 238 -12.64 -4.13 1.24
C TYR A 238 -13.99 -4.16 0.52
N GLU A 239 -14.96 -3.52 1.12
CA GLU A 239 -16.22 -3.20 0.45
C GLU A 239 -15.99 -2.11 -0.60
N ASP A 240 -17.01 -1.84 -1.45
CA ASP A 240 -16.89 -0.79 -2.47
C ASP A 240 -16.66 0.59 -1.86
N ARG A 241 -17.21 0.82 -0.64
CA ARG A 241 -17.03 2.05 0.11
C ARG A 241 -16.40 1.78 1.47
N TYR A 242 -15.26 2.42 1.73
CA TYR A 242 -14.57 2.31 3.01
C TYR A 242 -13.76 3.55 3.37
N VAL A 243 -13.48 3.71 4.65
CA VAL A 243 -12.55 4.71 5.18
C VAL A 243 -11.22 4.01 5.49
N PHE A 244 -10.14 4.53 4.94
CA PHE A 244 -8.81 4.02 5.17
C PHE A 244 -7.96 5.06 5.90
N VAL A 245 -7.38 4.67 7.04
CA VAL A 245 -6.44 5.51 7.78
C VAL A 245 -5.04 4.91 7.66
N ASN A 246 -4.18 5.61 6.93
CA ASN A 246 -2.77 5.24 6.83
C ASN A 246 -2.01 5.89 8.00
N ILE A 247 -1.75 5.10 9.05
CA ILE A 247 -1.09 5.57 10.26
C ILE A 247 0.31 6.14 9.98
N PRO A 248 1.19 5.47 9.22
CA PRO A 248 2.51 6.01 8.87
C PRO A 248 2.50 7.35 8.13
N SER A 249 1.56 7.55 7.21
CA SER A 249 1.45 8.81 6.45
C SER A 249 0.57 9.86 7.15
N THR A 250 -0.05 9.51 8.29
CA THR A 250 -1.01 10.39 8.99
C THR A 250 -2.15 10.89 8.09
N GLU A 251 -2.68 10.01 7.25
CA GLU A 251 -3.64 10.36 6.23
C GLU A 251 -4.90 9.50 6.33
N LEU A 252 -6.05 10.13 6.19
CA LEU A 252 -7.36 9.49 6.06
C LEU A 252 -7.86 9.66 4.64
N ARG A 253 -8.36 8.59 4.04
CA ARG A 253 -9.03 8.58 2.73
C ARG A 253 -10.38 7.90 2.83
N VAL A 254 -11.37 8.45 2.14
CA VAL A 254 -12.64 7.80 1.84
C VAL A 254 -12.56 7.29 0.41
N ILE A 255 -12.73 5.99 0.24
CA ILE A 255 -12.72 5.33 -1.06
C ILE A 255 -14.15 4.88 -1.37
N ASP A 256 -14.60 5.13 -2.58
CA ASP A 256 -15.90 4.73 -3.12
C ASP A 256 -15.70 4.22 -4.55
N GLY A 257 -16.06 2.97 -4.82
CA GLY A 257 -15.84 2.35 -6.11
C GLY A 257 -14.38 2.37 -6.58
N GLY A 258 -13.40 2.25 -5.66
CA GLY A 258 -11.97 2.30 -5.95
C GLY A 258 -11.41 3.72 -6.14
N VAL A 259 -12.24 4.77 -6.06
CA VAL A 259 -11.82 6.17 -6.21
C VAL A 259 -11.75 6.85 -4.85
N THR A 260 -10.69 7.62 -4.59
CA THR A 260 -10.61 8.47 -3.40
C THR A 260 -11.52 9.68 -3.58
N THR A 261 -12.63 9.72 -2.83
CA THR A 261 -13.64 10.78 -2.87
C THR A 261 -13.40 11.87 -1.83
N PHE A 262 -12.65 11.55 -0.77
CA PHE A 262 -12.26 12.50 0.27
C PHE A 262 -10.90 12.13 0.84
N GLN A 263 -10.10 13.12 1.19
CA GLN A 263 -8.78 12.96 1.82
C GLN A 263 -8.56 14.05 2.86
N SER A 264 -7.97 13.68 3.99
CA SER A 264 -7.63 14.61 5.07
C SER A 264 -6.39 14.13 5.83
N LYS A 265 -5.71 15.05 6.51
CA LYS A 265 -4.73 14.69 7.53
C LYS A 265 -5.44 14.09 8.73
N ALA A 266 -4.82 13.09 9.36
CA ALA A 266 -5.31 12.43 10.56
C ALA A 266 -4.29 12.59 11.70
N ILE A 267 -4.77 12.78 12.92
CA ILE A 267 -3.94 12.75 14.10
C ILE A 267 -3.83 11.30 14.57
N VAL A 268 -2.60 10.80 14.61
CA VAL A 268 -2.30 9.43 15.03
C VAL A 268 -1.44 9.43 16.30
N GLY A 269 -1.39 8.29 16.99
CA GLY A 269 -0.61 8.12 18.19
C GLY A 269 0.90 8.17 17.96
N ARG A 270 1.65 8.49 19.01
CA ARG A 270 3.13 8.44 19.03
C ARG A 270 3.62 7.00 19.22
N VAL A 271 4.92 6.80 19.10
CA VAL A 271 5.56 5.49 19.33
C VAL A 271 5.24 4.91 20.70
N GLU A 272 5.19 5.78 21.74
CA GLU A 272 4.86 5.40 23.12
C GLU A 272 3.36 5.20 23.36
N ARG A 273 2.51 5.70 22.45
CA ARG A 273 1.04 5.62 22.49
C ARG A 273 0.48 5.34 21.10
N LYS A 274 0.77 4.16 20.60
CA LYS A 274 0.44 3.78 19.22
C LYS A 274 -1.07 3.77 18.98
N THR A 275 -1.48 4.27 17.82
CA THR A 275 -2.81 3.99 17.28
C THR A 275 -2.88 2.50 16.97
N PRO A 276 -3.88 1.75 17.49
CA PRO A 276 -4.01 0.34 17.21
C PRO A 276 -4.39 0.11 15.74
N LEU A 277 -3.94 -1.02 15.18
CA LEU A 277 -4.47 -1.53 13.93
C LEU A 277 -5.82 -2.17 14.25
N LEU A 278 -6.87 -1.70 13.59
CA LEU A 278 -8.22 -2.23 13.77
C LEU A 278 -9.04 -2.11 12.49
N LYS A 279 -10.04 -2.99 12.36
CA LYS A 279 -11.11 -2.88 11.38
C LYS A 279 -12.42 -2.70 12.15
N SER A 280 -13.26 -1.77 11.72
CA SER A 280 -14.55 -1.46 12.33
C SER A 280 -15.50 -0.87 11.30
N GLU A 281 -16.76 -0.75 11.65
CA GLU A 281 -17.79 -0.13 10.83
C GLU A 281 -18.25 1.19 11.42
N ILE A 282 -18.61 2.15 10.54
CA ILE A 282 -19.22 3.41 10.96
C ILE A 282 -20.72 3.18 11.04
N PHE A 283 -21.26 3.10 12.26
CA PHE A 283 -22.70 2.91 12.52
C PHE A 283 -23.38 4.15 13.08
N GLN A 284 -22.62 5.18 13.47
CA GLN A 284 -23.16 6.40 14.07
C GLN A 284 -22.35 7.63 13.68
N ALA A 285 -23.02 8.73 13.40
CA ALA A 285 -22.43 10.06 13.29
C ALA A 285 -22.97 10.96 14.41
N LYS A 286 -22.09 11.57 15.19
CA LYS A 286 -22.43 12.55 16.23
C LYS A 286 -22.04 13.95 15.75
N LEU A 287 -23.01 14.84 15.61
CA LEU A 287 -22.74 16.23 15.22
C LEU A 287 -22.30 17.06 16.42
N ASN A 288 -21.34 17.94 16.21
CA ASN A 288 -20.75 18.79 17.26
C ASN A 288 -20.39 18.01 18.54
N PRO A 289 -19.61 16.91 18.43
CA PRO A 289 -19.29 16.10 19.58
C PRO A 289 -18.36 16.85 20.54
N ASP A 290 -18.62 16.72 21.83
CA ASP A 290 -17.59 17.03 22.82
C ASP A 290 -16.46 15.99 22.73
N TRP A 291 -15.24 16.42 22.97
CA TRP A 291 -14.11 15.50 23.07
C TRP A 291 -14.05 14.90 24.48
N SER A 292 -14.47 13.66 24.61
CA SER A 292 -14.26 12.90 25.86
C SER A 292 -12.78 12.52 25.97
N VAL A 293 -12.07 13.21 26.87
CA VAL A 293 -10.63 12.99 27.08
C VAL A 293 -10.41 11.61 27.70
N PRO A 294 -9.66 10.69 27.06
CA PRO A 294 -9.33 9.42 27.68
C PRO A 294 -8.61 9.62 29.01
N GLY A 295 -8.99 8.87 30.06
CA GLY A 295 -8.47 9.05 31.41
C GLY A 295 -6.94 9.02 31.51
N LYS A 296 -6.28 8.20 30.68
CA LYS A 296 -4.81 8.15 30.60
C LYS A 296 -4.20 9.46 30.07
N ILE A 297 -4.83 10.11 29.09
CA ILE A 297 -4.40 11.43 28.58
C ILE A 297 -4.67 12.50 29.62
N ALA A 298 -5.85 12.49 30.23
CA ALA A 298 -6.18 13.42 31.31
C ALA A 298 -5.15 13.35 32.46
N ALA A 299 -4.82 12.15 32.93
CA ALA A 299 -3.90 11.96 34.05
C ALA A 299 -2.45 12.35 33.72
N ILE A 300 -1.94 11.97 32.54
CA ILE A 300 -0.52 12.12 32.19
C ILE A 300 -0.22 13.51 31.60
N ASP A 301 -1.10 14.00 30.74
CA ASP A 301 -0.81 15.20 29.95
C ASP A 301 -1.48 16.46 30.51
N MET A 302 -2.66 16.35 31.14
CA MET A 302 -3.46 17.51 31.53
C MET A 302 -3.42 17.80 33.02
N LEU A 303 -3.54 16.78 33.88
CA LEU A 303 -3.61 16.95 35.33
C LEU A 303 -2.37 17.68 35.90
N LYS A 304 -1.19 17.41 35.37
CA LYS A 304 0.05 18.10 35.78
C LYS A 304 -0.01 19.62 35.55
N HIS A 305 -0.71 20.07 34.51
CA HIS A 305 -0.86 21.50 34.22
C HIS A 305 -1.89 22.14 35.15
N GLU A 306 -2.97 21.43 35.48
CA GLU A 306 -3.93 21.89 36.48
C GLU A 306 -3.31 22.01 37.89
N LEU A 307 -2.43 21.07 38.26
CA LEU A 307 -1.70 21.13 39.53
C LEU A 307 -0.68 22.28 39.59
N GLN A 308 -0.15 22.73 38.47
CA GLN A 308 0.81 23.84 38.37
C GLN A 308 0.11 25.20 38.21
N ASP A 309 -0.98 25.26 37.49
CA ASP A 309 -1.79 26.45 37.22
C ASP A 309 -3.26 26.11 37.47
N PRO A 310 -3.75 26.27 38.74
CA PRO A 310 -5.15 26.06 39.05
C PRO A 310 -6.08 26.91 38.18
N GLY A 311 -7.05 26.27 37.54
CA GLY A 311 -7.90 26.89 36.52
C GLY A 311 -7.43 26.65 35.09
N TYR A 312 -6.40 25.82 34.85
CA TYR A 312 -5.98 25.43 33.51
C TYR A 312 -7.13 24.75 32.76
N PHE A 313 -7.89 23.87 33.42
CA PHE A 313 -9.05 23.20 32.80
C PHE A 313 -10.10 24.20 32.36
N TYR A 314 -10.43 25.16 33.21
CA TYR A 314 -11.36 26.24 32.87
C TYR A 314 -10.87 27.06 31.68
N LYS A 315 -9.59 27.50 31.69
CA LYS A 315 -8.96 28.24 30.57
C LYS A 315 -8.99 27.45 29.23
N LYS A 316 -8.99 26.14 29.30
CA LYS A 316 -9.02 25.23 28.13
C LYS A 316 -10.42 24.71 27.81
N ASN A 317 -11.47 25.22 28.49
CA ASN A 317 -12.85 24.76 28.36
C ASN A 317 -12.99 23.22 28.56
N VAL A 318 -12.19 22.68 29.49
CA VAL A 318 -12.27 21.28 29.93
C VAL A 318 -13.21 21.20 31.12
N ARG A 319 -14.18 20.31 31.03
CA ARG A 319 -15.14 20.02 32.09
C ARG A 319 -14.82 18.65 32.69
N VAL A 320 -14.84 18.57 33.99
CA VAL A 320 -14.64 17.34 34.76
C VAL A 320 -15.98 16.85 35.26
N TYR A 321 -16.27 15.59 35.12
CA TYR A 321 -17.50 14.97 35.57
C TYR A 321 -17.18 13.84 36.55
N THR A 322 -18.03 13.61 37.52
CA THR A 322 -18.02 12.41 38.37
C THR A 322 -18.39 11.18 37.57
N SER A 323 -18.20 9.98 38.13
CA SER A 323 -18.67 8.72 37.52
C SER A 323 -20.20 8.71 37.27
N ASP A 324 -20.94 9.47 38.08
CA ASP A 324 -22.40 9.56 38.03
C ASP A 324 -22.91 10.63 37.05
N GLY A 325 -21.96 11.39 36.46
CA GLY A 325 -22.24 12.38 35.42
C GLY A 325 -22.43 13.83 35.95
N ASP A 326 -22.18 14.07 37.22
CA ASP A 326 -22.26 15.40 37.81
C ASP A 326 -21.00 16.21 37.49
N LEU A 327 -21.19 17.49 37.15
CA LEU A 327 -20.08 18.42 36.93
C LEU A 327 -19.34 18.66 38.24
N VAL A 328 -18.01 18.53 38.18
CA VAL A 328 -17.13 18.91 39.30
C VAL A 328 -16.73 20.36 39.09
N ASP A 329 -17.10 21.24 40.05
CA ASP A 329 -16.73 22.65 40.06
C ASP A 329 -15.29 22.86 40.53
#